data_878995102592f53b41e4d303d400c7aa
#
_entry.id   878995102592f53b41e4d303d400c7aa
#
_cell.length_a   1.000
_cell.length_b   1.000
_cell.length_c   1.000
_cell.angle_alpha   90.00
_cell.angle_beta   90.00
_cell.angle_gamma   90.00
#
_symmetry.space_group_name_H-M   'P 1'
#
loop_
_entity.id
_entity.type
_entity.pdbx_description
1 polymer ?
#
loop_
_entity_poly.entity_id
_entity_poly.type
_entity_poly.pdbx_seq_one_letter_code
_entity_poly.pdbx_strand_id
1 'polypeptide(L)'
;ASFMDKFEEYIVDTQENRKLSTGFKRLDAMLRYGLHKGSYFVDSMPQYLKNGFMQQIADRAAESGVDVLYISTELSRYDLMVDTVSRLSYEMNKKDEEKAVSSMAIMTGEKGADIRSLKDELNWYRGRISEHLFVLDQEAVSEYVDNMEDASASDILEELIRSIVTEGAHKPVVFIDNIENILSVEDSEDMKPLMDGIRKLAKELG
;
A
#
# COMPACT_ATOMS: atom_id res chain seq x y z
N ALA A 1 -0.08 -34.89 12.71
CA ALA A 1 -0.49 -34.77 11.32
C ALA A 1 0.63 -35.29 10.41
N SER A 2 0.30 -36.13 9.45
CA SER A 2 1.27 -36.63 8.46
C SER A 2 1.66 -35.47 7.50
N PHE A 3 2.72 -35.67 6.72
CA PHE A 3 3.08 -34.72 5.65
C PHE A 3 1.90 -34.53 4.67
N MET A 4 1.18 -35.62 4.39
CA MET A 4 0.04 -35.58 3.46
C MET A 4 -1.13 -34.76 4.02
N ASP A 5 -1.46 -34.88 5.31
CA ASP A 5 -2.50 -34.08 5.93
C ASP A 5 -2.18 -32.57 5.81
N LYS A 6 -0.93 -32.18 6.07
CA LYS A 6 -0.46 -30.81 5.91
C LYS A 6 -0.45 -30.34 4.45
N PHE A 7 -0.21 -31.25 3.52
CA PHE A 7 -0.25 -30.93 2.10
C PHE A 7 -1.69 -30.70 1.62
N GLU A 8 -2.64 -31.49 2.08
CA GLU A 8 -4.07 -31.31 1.79
C GLU A 8 -4.57 -29.97 2.35
N GLU A 9 -4.25 -29.65 3.62
CA GLU A 9 -4.54 -28.35 4.22
C GLU A 9 -3.94 -27.19 3.42
N TYR A 10 -2.68 -27.32 2.97
CA TYR A 10 -2.02 -26.32 2.12
C TYR A 10 -2.72 -26.11 0.78
N ILE A 11 -3.19 -27.19 0.14
CA ILE A 11 -3.93 -27.08 -1.14
C ILE A 11 -5.25 -26.35 -0.93
N VAL A 12 -6.02 -26.73 0.12
CA VAL A 12 -7.28 -26.06 0.45
C VAL A 12 -7.04 -24.58 0.75
N ASP A 13 -6.09 -24.24 1.62
CA ASP A 13 -5.74 -22.86 1.96
C ASP A 13 -5.32 -22.07 0.71
N THR A 14 -4.53 -22.66 -0.18
CA THR A 14 -4.10 -22.02 -1.44
C THR A 14 -5.26 -21.78 -2.42
N GLN A 15 -6.27 -22.65 -2.42
CA GLN A 15 -7.44 -22.52 -3.29
C GLN A 15 -8.48 -21.52 -2.72
N GLU A 16 -8.64 -21.48 -1.40
CA GLU A 16 -9.57 -20.61 -0.71
C GLU A 16 -9.03 -19.17 -0.55
N ASN A 17 -7.71 -19.01 -0.41
CA ASN A 17 -7.08 -17.69 -0.32
C ASN A 17 -7.16 -16.99 -1.67
N ARG A 18 -8.00 -15.95 -1.74
CA ARG A 18 -8.07 -15.06 -2.90
C ARG A 18 -6.71 -14.44 -3.13
N LYS A 19 -6.17 -14.67 -4.33
CA LYS A 19 -4.98 -13.97 -4.80
C LYS A 19 -5.34 -12.52 -5.03
N LEU A 20 -4.54 -11.63 -4.48
CA LEU A 20 -4.74 -10.19 -4.67
C LEU A 20 -4.12 -9.77 -6.00
N SER A 21 -4.94 -9.31 -6.94
CA SER A 21 -4.44 -8.76 -8.19
C SER A 21 -3.66 -7.47 -7.94
N THR A 22 -2.50 -7.35 -8.56
CA THR A 22 -1.72 -6.10 -8.55
C THR A 22 -2.30 -5.03 -9.50
N GLY A 23 -3.26 -5.41 -10.35
CA GLY A 23 -3.75 -4.57 -11.44
C GLY A 23 -2.87 -4.59 -12.69
N PHE A 24 -1.67 -5.16 -12.60
CA PHE A 24 -0.73 -5.32 -13.72
C PHE A 24 -0.80 -6.77 -14.26
N LYS A 25 -1.49 -6.98 -15.37
CA LYS A 25 -1.74 -8.34 -15.92
C LYS A 25 -0.48 -9.19 -16.10
N ARG A 26 0.64 -8.56 -16.54
CA ARG A 26 1.91 -9.28 -16.72
C ARG A 26 2.53 -9.68 -15.38
N LEU A 27 2.48 -8.80 -14.40
CA LEU A 27 2.98 -9.08 -13.05
C LEU A 27 2.12 -10.16 -12.39
N ASP A 28 0.80 -10.06 -12.47
CA ASP A 28 -0.11 -11.08 -11.94
C ASP A 28 0.18 -12.46 -12.56
N ALA A 29 0.43 -12.52 -13.87
CA ALA A 29 0.80 -13.78 -14.53
C ALA A 29 2.12 -14.36 -14.01
N MET A 30 3.14 -13.52 -13.78
CA MET A 30 4.42 -13.93 -13.20
C MET A 30 4.28 -14.38 -11.74
N LEU A 31 3.40 -13.76 -10.98
CA LEU A 31 3.08 -14.09 -9.59
C LEU A 31 2.00 -15.18 -9.45
N ARG A 32 1.77 -15.98 -10.49
CA ARG A 32 0.74 -17.04 -10.51
C ARG A 32 -0.66 -16.50 -10.13
N TYR A 33 -1.06 -15.44 -10.84
CA TYR A 33 -2.34 -14.76 -10.77
C TYR A 33 -2.50 -13.74 -9.63
N GLY A 34 -1.43 -13.21 -9.08
CA GLY A 34 -1.45 -12.12 -8.11
C GLY A 34 -0.59 -12.35 -6.88
N LEU A 35 -0.70 -11.44 -5.92
CA LEU A 35 0.02 -11.54 -4.66
C LEU A 35 -0.58 -12.65 -3.78
N HIS A 36 0.30 -13.40 -3.16
CA HIS A 36 -0.02 -14.43 -2.16
C HIS A 36 0.39 -13.95 -0.77
N LYS A 37 -0.02 -14.66 0.27
CA LYS A 37 0.51 -14.41 1.62
C LYS A 37 2.04 -14.42 1.60
N GLY A 38 2.65 -13.37 2.11
CA GLY A 38 4.09 -13.23 2.19
C GLY A 38 4.54 -11.77 2.15
N SER A 39 5.84 -11.58 2.15
CA SER A 39 6.47 -10.27 2.05
C SER A 39 7.10 -10.09 0.68
N TYR A 40 6.86 -8.93 0.07
CA TYR A 40 7.36 -8.56 -1.25
C TYR A 40 8.21 -7.30 -1.11
N PHE A 41 9.33 -7.28 -1.81
CA PHE A 41 10.24 -6.15 -1.82
C PHE A 41 10.30 -5.57 -3.23
N VAL A 42 10.15 -4.25 -3.31
CA VAL A 42 10.27 -3.49 -4.55
C VAL A 42 11.52 -2.66 -4.47
N ASP A 43 12.52 -3.01 -5.25
CA ASP A 43 13.83 -2.36 -5.31
C ASP A 43 14.23 -2.02 -6.76
N SER A 44 15.31 -1.26 -6.90
CA SER A 44 15.94 -0.90 -8.18
C SER A 44 15.13 -0.02 -9.13
N MET A 45 14.09 0.66 -8.63
CA MET A 45 13.32 1.65 -9.39
C MET A 45 13.65 3.07 -8.93
N PRO A 46 13.65 4.07 -9.83
CA PRO A 46 13.64 5.46 -9.40
C PRO A 46 12.46 5.73 -8.46
N GLN A 47 12.67 6.55 -7.43
CA GLN A 47 11.70 6.78 -6.35
C GLN A 47 10.29 7.08 -6.87
N TYR A 48 10.16 8.02 -7.81
CA TYR A 48 8.86 8.42 -8.37
C TYR A 48 8.11 7.28 -9.09
N LEU A 49 8.83 6.32 -9.69
CA LEU A 49 8.21 5.14 -10.31
C LEU A 49 7.79 4.12 -9.25
N LYS A 50 8.61 3.97 -8.20
CA LYS A 50 8.30 3.07 -7.08
C LYS A 50 7.02 3.50 -6.38
N ASN A 51 6.92 4.80 -6.02
CA ASN A 51 5.75 5.35 -5.34
C ASN A 51 4.48 5.12 -6.17
N GLY A 52 4.46 5.51 -7.44
CA GLY A 52 3.31 5.30 -8.31
C GLY A 52 2.97 3.82 -8.53
N PHE A 53 3.97 2.93 -8.59
CA PHE A 53 3.76 1.50 -8.72
C PHE A 53 3.14 0.89 -7.45
N MET A 54 3.69 1.19 -6.28
CA MET A 54 3.21 0.72 -4.99
C MET A 54 1.79 1.23 -4.72
N GLN A 55 1.57 2.52 -4.93
CA GLN A 55 0.27 3.14 -4.74
C GLN A 55 -0.80 2.56 -5.65
N GLN A 56 -0.49 2.32 -6.92
CA GLN A 56 -1.45 1.70 -7.84
C GLN A 56 -1.87 0.30 -7.39
N ILE A 57 -0.95 -0.50 -6.85
CA ILE A 57 -1.30 -1.82 -6.29
C ILE A 57 -2.18 -1.65 -5.04
N ALA A 58 -1.84 -0.72 -4.16
CA ALA A 58 -2.59 -0.42 -2.95
C ALA A 58 -4.04 0.01 -3.27
N ASP A 59 -4.19 0.95 -4.21
CA ASP A 59 -5.51 1.41 -4.68
C ASP A 59 -6.34 0.25 -5.28
N ARG A 60 -5.72 -0.64 -6.05
CA ARG A 60 -6.40 -1.81 -6.63
C ARG A 60 -6.82 -2.82 -5.57
N ALA A 61 -6.00 -3.00 -4.54
CA ALA A 61 -6.37 -3.82 -3.39
C ALA A 61 -7.59 -3.25 -2.68
N ALA A 62 -7.55 -1.96 -2.32
CA ALA A 62 -8.66 -1.27 -1.67
C ALA A 62 -9.93 -1.28 -2.53
N GLU A 63 -9.82 -1.02 -3.84
CA GLU A 63 -10.95 -1.09 -4.80
C GLU A 63 -11.58 -2.48 -4.86
N SER A 64 -10.83 -3.55 -4.59
CA SER A 64 -11.35 -4.92 -4.51
C SER A 64 -12.02 -5.27 -3.18
N GLY A 65 -12.07 -4.33 -2.23
CA GLY A 65 -12.64 -4.50 -0.89
C GLY A 65 -11.68 -5.15 0.12
N VAL A 66 -10.38 -5.08 -0.14
CA VAL A 66 -9.34 -5.53 0.78
C VAL A 66 -8.85 -4.32 1.57
N ASP A 67 -8.81 -4.43 2.89
CA ASP A 67 -8.28 -3.38 3.73
C ASP A 67 -6.77 -3.23 3.49
N VAL A 68 -6.33 -2.01 3.29
CA VAL A 68 -4.95 -1.64 2.98
C VAL A 68 -4.46 -0.63 3.99
N LEU A 69 -3.32 -0.89 4.59
CA LEU A 69 -2.55 0.08 5.33
C LEU A 69 -1.39 0.55 4.47
N TYR A 70 -1.36 1.83 4.12
CA TYR A 70 -0.27 2.46 3.40
C TYR A 70 0.51 3.38 4.34
N ILE A 71 1.72 2.97 4.69
CA ILE A 71 2.66 3.74 5.52
C ILE A 71 3.57 4.51 4.56
N SER A 72 3.40 5.83 4.52
CA SER A 72 4.18 6.74 3.69
C SER A 72 5.06 7.62 4.56
N THR A 73 6.37 7.48 4.41
CA THR A 73 7.35 8.28 5.17
C THR A 73 7.83 9.51 4.40
N GLU A 74 7.41 9.70 3.16
CA GLU A 74 7.87 10.79 2.29
C GLU A 74 6.74 11.65 1.74
N LEU A 75 5.61 11.04 1.40
CA LEU A 75 4.47 11.73 0.80
C LEU A 75 3.35 11.90 1.81
N SER A 76 2.68 13.05 1.78
CA SER A 76 1.47 13.25 2.54
C SER A 76 0.31 12.43 1.94
N ARG A 77 -0.70 12.16 2.75
CA ARG A 77 -1.95 11.53 2.26
C ARG A 77 -2.61 12.31 1.12
N TYR A 78 -2.42 13.62 1.08
CA TYR A 78 -2.98 14.47 0.04
C TYR A 78 -2.20 14.35 -1.27
N ASP A 79 -0.87 14.23 -1.23
CA ASP A 79 -0.05 13.98 -2.42
C ASP A 79 -0.40 12.63 -3.04
N LEU A 80 -0.53 11.58 -2.21
CA LEU A 80 -0.99 10.27 -2.65
C LEU A 80 -2.39 10.33 -3.30
N MET A 81 -3.30 11.09 -2.70
CA MET A 81 -4.65 11.27 -3.27
C MET A 81 -4.62 12.00 -4.61
N VAL A 82 -3.78 13.04 -4.75
CA VAL A 82 -3.60 13.77 -6.01
C VAL A 82 -3.09 12.84 -7.11
N ASP A 83 -2.13 11.97 -6.81
CA ASP A 83 -1.60 11.02 -7.78
C ASP A 83 -2.64 9.96 -8.17
N THR A 84 -3.43 9.47 -7.21
CA THR A 84 -4.56 8.58 -7.51
C THR A 84 -5.60 9.25 -8.40
N VAL A 85 -6.01 10.48 -8.10
CA VAL A 85 -7.00 11.22 -8.89
C VAL A 85 -6.48 11.49 -10.31
N SER A 86 -5.21 11.86 -10.46
CA SER A 86 -4.55 12.02 -11.76
C SER A 86 -4.60 10.72 -12.58
N ARG A 87 -4.24 9.60 -11.97
CA ARG A 87 -4.32 8.27 -12.60
C ARG A 87 -5.76 7.91 -12.99
N LEU A 88 -6.72 8.13 -12.10
CA LEU A 88 -8.14 7.88 -12.39
C LEU A 88 -8.62 8.72 -13.57
N SER A 89 -8.21 9.97 -13.67
CA SER A 89 -8.58 10.81 -14.82
C SER A 89 -8.10 10.22 -16.16
N TYR A 90 -6.88 9.69 -16.19
CA TYR A 90 -6.37 8.98 -17.36
C TYR A 90 -7.15 7.70 -17.68
N GLU A 91 -7.43 6.88 -16.67
CA GLU A 91 -8.14 5.62 -16.84
C GLU A 91 -9.59 5.84 -17.29
N MET A 92 -10.31 6.79 -16.71
CA MET A 92 -11.69 7.11 -17.03
C MET A 92 -11.83 7.74 -18.42
N ASN A 93 -10.83 8.48 -18.86
CA ASN A 93 -10.76 9.02 -20.21
C ASN A 93 -10.22 8.02 -21.24
N LYS A 94 -10.36 6.71 -20.96
CA LYS A 94 -9.98 5.60 -21.87
C LYS A 94 -8.49 5.63 -22.26
N LYS A 95 -7.64 6.12 -21.35
CA LYS A 95 -6.20 6.27 -21.54
C LYS A 95 -5.82 7.29 -22.61
N ASP A 96 -6.64 8.31 -22.76
CA ASP A 96 -6.38 9.45 -23.62
C ASP A 96 -5.57 10.49 -22.83
N GLU A 97 -4.29 10.63 -23.15
CA GLU A 97 -3.36 11.51 -22.43
C GLU A 97 -3.74 12.98 -22.57
N GLU A 98 -4.38 13.40 -23.68
CA GLU A 98 -4.80 14.78 -23.89
C GLU A 98 -5.97 15.19 -22.99
N LYS A 99 -6.72 14.23 -22.50
CA LYS A 99 -7.86 14.42 -21.58
C LYS A 99 -7.52 14.15 -20.14
N ALA A 100 -6.40 13.50 -19.89
CA ALA A 100 -5.95 13.22 -18.55
C ALA A 100 -5.48 14.50 -17.85
N VAL A 101 -5.73 14.58 -16.55
CA VAL A 101 -5.28 15.69 -15.72
C VAL A 101 -4.07 15.23 -14.90
N SER A 102 -2.93 15.87 -15.10
CA SER A 102 -1.71 15.51 -14.39
C SER A 102 -1.75 15.95 -12.93
N SER A 103 -0.99 15.27 -12.06
CA SER A 103 -0.83 15.66 -10.65
C SER A 103 -0.37 17.13 -10.54
N MET A 104 0.55 17.55 -11.38
CA MET A 104 1.02 18.94 -11.41
C MET A 104 -0.12 19.92 -11.74
N ALA A 105 -0.96 19.61 -12.72
CA ALA A 105 -2.09 20.47 -13.09
C ALA A 105 -3.10 20.58 -11.93
N ILE A 106 -3.35 19.48 -11.21
CA ILE A 106 -4.22 19.47 -10.01
C ILE A 106 -3.63 20.37 -8.92
N MET A 107 -2.34 20.26 -8.64
CA MET A 107 -1.66 21.00 -7.58
C MET A 107 -1.53 22.50 -7.90
N THR A 108 -1.34 22.86 -9.17
CA THR A 108 -1.18 24.27 -9.60
C THR A 108 -2.49 24.96 -9.92
N GLY A 109 -3.60 24.21 -9.99
CA GLY A 109 -4.91 24.78 -10.36
C GLY A 109 -5.00 25.21 -11.82
N GLU A 110 -4.30 24.50 -12.73
CA GLU A 110 -4.39 24.77 -14.15
C GLU A 110 -5.82 24.62 -14.67
N LYS A 111 -6.12 25.32 -15.78
CA LYS A 111 -7.45 25.29 -16.38
C LYS A 111 -7.85 23.87 -16.76
N GLY A 112 -8.99 23.41 -16.23
CA GLY A 112 -9.50 22.04 -16.42
C GLY A 112 -9.11 21.06 -15.30
N ALA A 113 -8.33 21.51 -14.31
CA ALA A 113 -7.93 20.71 -13.15
C ALA A 113 -8.62 21.18 -11.84
N ASP A 114 -9.76 21.84 -11.93
CA ASP A 114 -10.52 22.25 -10.76
C ASP A 114 -11.35 21.09 -10.18
N ILE A 115 -11.79 21.24 -8.93
CA ILE A 115 -12.59 20.21 -8.21
C ILE A 115 -13.86 19.79 -8.97
N ARG A 116 -14.41 20.67 -9.80
CA ARG A 116 -15.64 20.37 -10.54
C ARG A 116 -15.36 19.49 -11.75
N SER A 117 -14.22 19.70 -12.41
CA SER A 117 -13.78 18.87 -13.54
C SER A 117 -13.36 17.47 -13.09
N LEU A 118 -12.90 17.31 -11.84
CA LEU A 118 -12.44 16.05 -11.24
C LEU A 118 -13.53 15.36 -10.40
N LYS A 119 -14.79 15.74 -10.54
CA LYS A 119 -15.88 15.25 -9.70
C LYS A 119 -16.08 13.76 -9.79
N ASP A 120 -15.95 13.18 -10.97
CA ASP A 120 -16.19 11.75 -11.19
C ASP A 120 -15.06 10.92 -10.59
N GLU A 121 -13.81 11.36 -10.71
CA GLU A 121 -12.64 10.74 -10.09
C GLU A 121 -12.72 10.79 -8.56
N LEU A 122 -13.09 11.94 -8.00
CA LEU A 122 -13.27 12.11 -6.56
C LEU A 122 -14.41 11.24 -6.02
N ASN A 123 -15.51 11.10 -6.75
CA ASN A 123 -16.61 10.21 -6.37
C ASN A 123 -16.19 8.74 -6.45
N TRP A 124 -15.41 8.37 -7.47
CA TRP A 124 -14.87 7.02 -7.59
C TRP A 124 -13.94 6.69 -6.43
N TYR A 125 -13.00 7.60 -6.13
CA TYR A 125 -12.10 7.45 -5.00
C TYR A 125 -12.88 7.24 -3.70
N ARG A 126 -13.84 8.13 -3.42
CA ARG A 126 -14.67 8.06 -2.20
C ARG A 126 -15.46 6.76 -2.10
N GLY A 127 -16.07 6.30 -3.18
CA GLY A 127 -16.98 5.14 -3.15
C GLY A 127 -16.29 3.78 -3.35
N ARG A 128 -15.00 3.76 -3.67
CA ARG A 128 -14.31 2.52 -4.05
C ARG A 128 -12.99 2.28 -3.36
N ILE A 129 -12.29 3.34 -2.94
CA ILE A 129 -10.94 3.23 -2.41
C ILE A 129 -10.90 3.65 -0.94
N SER A 130 -11.48 4.82 -0.61
CA SER A 130 -11.28 5.44 0.70
C SER A 130 -11.83 4.65 1.89
N GLU A 131 -12.80 3.74 1.68
CA GLU A 131 -13.35 2.90 2.75
C GLU A 131 -12.38 1.79 3.18
N HIS A 132 -11.46 1.42 2.29
CA HIS A 132 -10.54 0.31 2.50
C HIS A 132 -9.06 0.75 2.48
N LEU A 133 -8.76 2.04 2.34
CA LEU A 133 -7.40 2.56 2.30
C LEU A 133 -7.13 3.45 3.52
N PHE A 134 -6.32 2.93 4.43
CA PHE A 134 -5.82 3.64 5.62
C PHE A 134 -4.42 4.15 5.31
N VAL A 135 -4.20 5.45 5.38
CA VAL A 135 -2.91 6.08 5.10
C VAL A 135 -2.35 6.69 6.39
N LEU A 136 -1.19 6.19 6.78
CA LEU A 136 -0.32 6.82 7.77
C LEU A 136 0.79 7.55 7.03
N ASP A 137 0.69 8.85 6.96
CA ASP A 137 1.67 9.69 6.27
C ASP A 137 2.82 10.11 7.20
N GLN A 138 3.76 10.86 6.63
CA GLN A 138 4.97 11.27 7.34
C GLN A 138 4.65 11.92 8.70
N GLU A 139 3.62 12.76 8.79
CA GLU A 139 3.23 13.43 10.02
C GLU A 139 2.77 12.42 11.07
N ALA A 140 1.88 11.50 10.69
CA ALA A 140 1.39 10.44 11.58
C ALA A 140 2.52 9.49 12.00
N VAL A 141 3.38 9.08 11.07
CA VAL A 141 4.53 8.19 11.38
C VAL A 141 5.49 8.87 12.35
N SER A 142 5.82 10.15 12.12
CA SER A 142 6.73 10.90 13.01
C SER A 142 6.17 11.00 14.43
N GLU A 143 4.87 11.22 14.59
CA GLU A 143 4.23 11.24 15.91
C GLU A 143 4.39 9.92 16.66
N TYR A 144 4.27 8.78 15.97
CA TYR A 144 4.51 7.47 16.58
C TYR A 144 5.98 7.27 16.96
N VAL A 145 6.89 7.61 16.05
CA VAL A 145 8.35 7.49 16.29
C VAL A 145 8.79 8.34 17.50
N ASP A 146 8.34 9.59 17.57
CA ASP A 146 8.68 10.52 18.66
C ASP A 146 8.15 10.05 20.02
N ASN A 147 7.03 9.33 20.04
CA ASN A 147 6.44 8.80 21.27
C ASN A 147 7.04 7.45 21.72
N MET A 148 7.86 6.81 20.90
CA MET A 148 8.45 5.50 21.14
C MET A 148 9.99 5.60 21.25
N GLU A 149 10.50 6.50 22.12
CA GLU A 149 11.94 6.59 22.40
C GLU A 149 12.51 5.21 22.76
N ASP A 150 13.62 4.84 22.17
CA ASP A 150 14.31 3.54 22.33
C ASP A 150 13.59 2.30 21.72
N ALA A 151 12.49 2.47 20.96
CA ALA A 151 11.85 1.35 20.27
C ALA A 151 12.60 0.97 18.99
N SER A 152 12.65 -0.33 18.71
CA SER A 152 13.17 -0.80 17.43
C SER A 152 12.21 -0.47 16.27
N ALA A 153 12.71 -0.42 15.04
CA ALA A 153 11.87 -0.22 13.86
C ALA A 153 10.76 -1.27 13.74
N SER A 154 11.01 -2.50 14.19
CA SER A 154 9.98 -3.55 14.21
C SER A 154 8.88 -3.27 15.24
N ASP A 155 9.20 -2.69 16.40
CA ASP A 155 8.21 -2.33 17.42
C ASP A 155 7.32 -1.17 16.92
N ILE A 156 7.92 -0.18 16.27
CA ILE A 156 7.19 0.94 15.65
C ILE A 156 6.23 0.43 14.58
N LEU A 157 6.68 -0.43 13.68
CA LEU A 157 5.82 -1.01 12.65
C LEU A 157 4.72 -1.88 13.25
N GLU A 158 5.01 -2.65 14.28
CA GLU A 158 4.00 -3.45 14.98
C GLU A 158 2.90 -2.56 15.56
N GLU A 159 3.26 -1.47 16.22
CA GLU A 159 2.30 -0.52 16.79
C GLU A 159 1.45 0.16 15.72
N LEU A 160 2.08 0.65 14.63
CA LEU A 160 1.38 1.25 13.49
C LEU A 160 0.34 0.29 12.89
N ILE A 161 0.70 -0.98 12.68
CA ILE A 161 -0.21 -1.99 12.13
C ILE A 161 -1.33 -2.31 13.12
N ARG A 162 -1.00 -2.45 14.41
CA ARG A 162 -2.00 -2.75 15.45
C ARG A 162 -3.00 -1.62 15.66
N SER A 163 -2.58 -0.36 15.51
CA SER A 163 -3.49 0.79 15.63
C SER A 163 -4.64 0.71 14.62
N ILE A 164 -4.34 0.38 13.36
CA ILE A 164 -5.36 0.26 12.31
C ILE A 164 -6.24 -0.98 12.50
N VAL A 165 -5.67 -2.11 12.94
CA VAL A 165 -6.48 -3.30 13.27
C VAL A 165 -7.45 -3.00 14.42
N THR A 166 -7.03 -2.20 15.39
CA THR A 166 -7.89 -1.76 16.50
C THR A 166 -9.00 -0.81 16.01
N GLU A 167 -8.75 0.00 14.99
CA GLU A 167 -9.74 0.87 14.34
C GLU A 167 -10.73 0.11 13.44
N GLY A 168 -10.55 -1.19 13.25
CA GLY A 168 -11.51 -2.07 12.58
C GLY A 168 -11.07 -2.67 11.24
N ALA A 169 -9.84 -2.44 10.82
CA ALA A 169 -9.30 -3.11 9.63
C ALA A 169 -9.15 -4.62 9.86
N HIS A 170 -9.60 -5.41 8.91
CA HIS A 170 -9.53 -6.86 8.98
C HIS A 170 -8.39 -7.40 8.12
N LYS A 171 -7.28 -7.80 8.73
CA LYS A 171 -6.12 -8.40 8.05
C LYS A 171 -5.63 -7.55 6.88
N PRO A 172 -5.19 -6.31 7.12
CA PRO A 172 -4.82 -5.39 6.07
C PRO A 172 -3.61 -5.89 5.29
N VAL A 173 -3.57 -5.57 4.00
CA VAL A 173 -2.34 -5.62 3.22
C VAL A 173 -1.54 -4.37 3.52
N VAL A 174 -0.30 -4.54 3.99
CA VAL A 174 0.53 -3.43 4.44
C VAL A 174 1.52 -3.04 3.35
N PHE A 175 1.51 -1.78 2.97
CA PHE A 175 2.50 -1.15 2.09
C PHE A 175 3.37 -0.21 2.93
N ILE A 176 4.68 -0.29 2.76
CA ILE A 176 5.64 0.57 3.47
C ILE A 176 6.52 1.26 2.42
N ASP A 177 6.40 2.58 2.35
CA ASP A 177 7.09 3.43 1.39
C ASP A 177 7.61 4.70 2.09
N ASN A 178 8.80 4.80 2.47
CA ASN A 178 9.99 3.98 2.30
C ASN A 178 10.43 3.41 3.67
N ILE A 179 10.83 2.15 3.72
CA ILE A 179 11.18 1.47 4.98
C ILE A 179 12.46 2.04 5.61
N GLU A 180 13.39 2.55 4.80
CA GLU A 180 14.65 3.12 5.28
C GLU A 180 14.45 4.35 6.17
N ASN A 181 13.34 5.07 6.04
CA ASN A 181 13.03 6.23 6.86
C ASN A 181 12.44 5.86 8.24
N ILE A 182 12.07 4.61 8.44
CA ILE A 182 11.62 4.09 9.74
C ILE A 182 12.81 3.52 10.53
N LEU A 183 13.91 3.22 9.82
CA LEU A 183 15.11 2.68 10.41
C LEU A 183 15.90 3.78 11.13
N SER A 184 16.40 3.47 12.33
CA SER A 184 17.48 4.25 12.90
C SER A 184 18.77 4.09 12.08
N VAL A 185 19.72 5.02 12.22
CA VAL A 185 21.03 4.93 11.54
C VAL A 185 21.77 3.63 11.91
N GLU A 186 21.54 3.12 13.12
CA GLU A 186 22.13 1.89 13.61
C GLU A 186 21.49 0.63 12.98
N ASP A 187 20.18 0.68 12.69
CA ASP A 187 19.45 -0.43 12.05
C ASP A 187 19.70 -0.51 10.53
N SER A 188 20.19 0.56 9.91
CA SER A 188 20.43 0.60 8.46
C SER A 188 21.54 -0.34 7.98
N GLU A 189 22.45 -0.77 8.88
CA GLU A 189 23.52 -1.71 8.57
C GLU A 189 23.06 -3.19 8.56
N ASP A 190 21.94 -3.51 9.25
CA ASP A 190 21.39 -4.87 9.26
C ASP A 190 19.87 -4.87 9.16
N MET A 191 19.36 -4.95 7.95
CA MET A 191 17.93 -5.07 7.64
C MET A 191 17.30 -6.39 8.11
N LYS A 192 18.11 -7.37 8.50
CA LYS A 192 17.62 -8.72 8.80
C LYS A 192 16.70 -8.78 10.02
N PRO A 193 17.00 -8.13 11.18
CA PRO A 193 16.10 -8.14 12.33
C PRO A 193 14.73 -7.57 12.00
N LEU A 194 14.68 -6.45 11.27
CA LEU A 194 13.44 -5.83 10.84
C LEU A 194 12.63 -6.77 9.93
N MET A 195 13.31 -7.40 8.97
CA MET A 195 12.67 -8.35 8.05
C MET A 195 12.09 -9.57 8.76
N ASP A 196 12.80 -10.07 9.76
CA ASP A 196 12.34 -11.19 10.58
C ASP A 196 11.17 -10.76 11.47
N GLY A 197 11.18 -9.54 12.02
CA GLY A 197 10.07 -8.91 12.74
C GLY A 197 8.81 -8.79 11.88
N ILE A 198 8.92 -8.22 10.69
CA ILE A 198 7.80 -8.10 9.73
C ILE A 198 7.22 -9.48 9.37
N ARG A 199 8.07 -10.48 9.11
CA ARG A 199 7.61 -11.84 8.81
C ARG A 199 6.89 -12.49 9.98
N LYS A 200 7.38 -12.26 11.19
CA LYS A 200 6.74 -12.75 12.41
C LYS A 200 5.37 -12.12 12.58
N LEU A 201 5.29 -10.79 12.47
CA LEU A 201 4.04 -10.03 12.58
C LEU A 201 3.02 -10.46 11.51
N ALA A 202 3.44 -10.63 10.27
CA ALA A 202 2.58 -11.12 9.19
C ALA A 202 2.03 -12.54 9.44
N LYS A 203 2.76 -13.38 10.18
CA LYS A 203 2.26 -14.72 10.59
C LYS A 203 1.29 -14.65 11.76
N GLU A 204 1.48 -13.71 12.68
CA GLU A 204 0.64 -13.55 13.87
C GLU A 204 -0.70 -12.91 13.53
N LEU A 205 -0.70 -11.93 12.65
CA LEU A 205 -1.91 -11.20 12.24
C LEU A 205 -2.69 -11.90 11.10
N GLY A 206 -2.07 -12.83 10.38
CA GLY A 206 -2.70 -13.63 9.32
C GLY A 206 -2.64 -13.09 7.97
#